data_fba3b1d628e7bf3a67bcee7a3fc0c3bf
#
_entry.id   fba3b1d628e7bf3a67bcee7a3fc0c3bf
#
_cell.length_a   1.000
_cell.length_b   1.000
_cell.length_c   1.000
_cell.angle_alpha   90.00
_cell.angle_beta   90.00
_cell.angle_gamma   90.00
#
_symmetry.space_group_name_H-M   'P 1'
#
loop_
_entity.id
_entity.type
_entity.pdbx_description
1 polymer ?
#
loop_
_entity_poly.entity_id
_entity_poly.type
_entity_poly.pdbx_seq_one_letter_code
_entity_poly.pdbx_strand_id
1 'polypeptide(L)'
;CLQKERGITYLFIAHDLSVMRYISDRIAVISKGRIVELAEAEELFLHPLHPYTKALIAAIPIPDPKVERARPRSVLQGQVPSPVDPPPGCRFAGRCPYATDRCRTEKPELCDMGGGHRVACHLCR
;
A
#
# COMPACT_ATOMS: atom_id res chain seq x y z
N CYS A 1 24.88 9.73 9.54
CA CYS A 1 23.71 10.04 8.70
C CYS A 1 23.36 11.52 8.80
N LEU A 2 23.25 12.21 7.69
CA LEU A 2 22.94 13.64 7.63
C LEU A 2 21.64 14.01 8.35
N GLN A 3 20.65 13.13 8.31
CA GLN A 3 19.37 13.34 8.99
C GLN A 3 19.53 13.50 10.51
N LYS A 4 20.31 12.63 11.13
CA LYS A 4 20.56 12.68 12.58
C LYS A 4 21.47 13.85 12.97
N GLU A 5 22.45 14.16 12.14
CA GLU A 5 23.41 15.24 12.40
C GLU A 5 22.79 16.62 12.28
N ARG A 6 21.85 16.82 11.35
CA ARG A 6 21.27 18.13 11.05
C ARG A 6 19.80 18.27 11.45
N GLY A 7 19.16 17.22 11.96
CA GLY A 7 17.75 17.24 12.33
C GLY A 7 16.80 17.50 11.16
N ILE A 8 17.17 17.10 9.95
CA ILE A 8 16.40 17.33 8.72
C ILE A 8 15.36 16.24 8.55
N THR A 9 14.15 16.62 8.15
CA THR A 9 13.10 15.71 7.73
C THR A 9 13.13 15.59 6.21
N TYR A 10 13.09 14.33 5.71
CA TYR A 10 13.06 14.05 4.28
C TYR A 10 11.72 13.48 3.86
N LEU A 11 11.24 13.90 2.70
CA LEU A 11 10.13 13.27 1.99
C LEU A 11 10.69 12.59 0.74
N PHE A 12 10.61 11.25 0.69
CA PHE A 12 11.02 10.48 -0.47
C PHE A 12 9.81 10.02 -1.26
N ILE A 13 9.89 10.12 -2.58
CA ILE A 13 8.92 9.54 -3.51
C ILE A 13 9.65 8.49 -4.33
N ALA A 14 9.28 7.23 -4.17
CA ALA A 14 9.98 6.12 -4.83
C ALA A 14 9.00 5.01 -5.21
N HIS A 15 9.39 4.22 -6.19
CA HIS A 15 8.64 3.05 -6.63
C HIS A 15 9.13 1.76 -5.97
N ASP A 16 10.34 1.76 -5.41
CA ASP A 16 10.94 0.60 -4.77
C ASP A 16 10.63 0.59 -3.27
N LEU A 17 9.65 -0.22 -2.90
CA LEU A 17 9.21 -0.35 -1.52
C LEU A 17 10.26 -1.03 -0.63
N SER A 18 11.08 -1.91 -1.19
CA SER A 18 12.11 -2.61 -0.42
C SER A 18 13.18 -1.69 0.15
N VAL A 19 13.55 -0.65 -0.62
CA VAL A 19 14.48 0.38 -0.15
C VAL A 19 13.83 1.28 0.90
N MET A 20 12.57 1.63 0.69
CA MET A 20 11.84 2.53 1.60
C MET A 20 11.74 1.97 3.02
N ARG A 21 11.68 0.66 3.18
CA ARG A 21 11.66 0.01 4.49
C ARG A 21 12.85 0.41 5.36
N TYR A 22 14.04 0.54 4.77
CA TYR A 22 15.28 0.79 5.50
C TYR A 22 15.58 2.27 5.73
N ILE A 23 15.08 3.14 4.88
CA ILE A 23 15.41 4.59 4.93
C ILE A 23 14.29 5.45 5.50
N SER A 24 13.08 4.91 5.63
CA SER A 24 11.90 5.66 6.06
C SER A 24 11.46 5.26 7.46
N ASP A 25 11.04 6.23 8.25
CA ASP A 25 10.38 6.00 9.54
C ASP A 25 8.91 5.67 9.33
N ARG A 26 8.25 6.37 8.39
CA ARG A 26 6.85 6.16 8.04
C ARG A 26 6.70 6.06 6.52
N ILE A 27 5.77 5.25 6.08
CA ILE A 27 5.48 5.04 4.67
C ILE A 27 4.00 5.30 4.40
N ALA A 28 3.73 6.11 3.38
CA ALA A 28 2.40 6.31 2.82
C ALA A 28 2.30 5.58 1.48
N VAL A 29 1.37 4.67 1.36
CA VAL A 29 1.08 3.97 0.10
C VAL A 29 0.03 4.76 -0.67
N ILE A 30 0.35 5.14 -1.90
CA ILE A 30 -0.51 5.94 -2.76
C ILE A 30 -0.97 5.10 -3.95
N SER A 31 -2.26 5.09 -4.19
CA SER A 31 -2.86 4.46 -5.37
C SER A 31 -3.78 5.45 -6.06
N LYS A 32 -3.55 5.68 -7.35
CA LYS A 32 -4.38 6.56 -8.17
C LYS A 32 -4.56 7.97 -7.57
N GLY A 33 -3.49 8.53 -7.03
CA GLY A 33 -3.52 9.88 -6.43
C GLY A 33 -4.13 9.97 -5.04
N ARG A 34 -4.36 8.83 -4.38
CA ARG A 34 -4.91 8.81 -3.01
C ARG A 34 -4.08 7.94 -2.09
N ILE A 35 -3.93 8.38 -0.85
CA ILE A 35 -3.30 7.57 0.20
C ILE A 35 -4.27 6.46 0.58
N VAL A 36 -3.85 5.21 0.41
CA VAL A 36 -4.64 4.03 0.77
C VAL A 36 -4.22 3.43 2.11
N GLU A 37 -2.96 3.62 2.50
CA GLU A 37 -2.43 3.17 3.78
C GLU A 37 -1.27 4.06 4.23
N LEU A 38 -1.18 4.30 5.53
CA LEU A 38 -0.11 5.09 6.15
C LEU A 38 0.25 4.45 7.48
N ALA A 39 1.50 4.05 7.66
CA ALA A 39 1.98 3.44 8.90
C ALA A 39 3.48 3.64 9.08
N GLU A 40 3.99 3.27 10.26
CA GLU A 40 5.43 3.11 10.44
C GLU A 40 5.96 2.03 9.49
N ALA A 41 7.20 2.19 9.04
CA ALA A 41 7.78 1.32 8.01
C ALA A 41 7.72 -0.16 8.41
N GLU A 42 8.16 -0.52 9.60
CA GLU A 42 8.12 -1.90 10.07
C GLU A 42 6.70 -2.44 10.21
N GLU A 43 5.79 -1.64 10.76
CA GLU A 43 4.38 -2.02 10.92
C GLU A 43 3.72 -2.28 9.56
N LEU A 44 3.99 -1.45 8.58
CA LEU A 44 3.46 -1.60 7.23
C LEU A 44 3.88 -2.93 6.59
N PHE A 45 5.14 -3.32 6.77
CA PHE A 45 5.68 -4.57 6.22
C PHE A 45 5.22 -5.81 6.98
N LEU A 46 5.07 -5.72 8.30
CA LEU A 46 4.64 -6.83 9.13
C LEU A 46 3.12 -7.05 9.10
N HIS A 47 2.35 -5.96 9.08
CA HIS A 47 0.90 -5.98 9.18
C HIS A 47 0.24 -5.08 8.13
N PRO A 48 0.43 -5.33 6.82
CA PRO A 48 -0.27 -4.57 5.79
C PRO A 48 -1.77 -4.87 5.85
N LEU A 49 -2.61 -3.84 5.79
CA LEU A 49 -4.06 -3.97 5.89
C LEU A 49 -4.76 -3.84 4.54
N HIS A 50 -4.33 -2.88 3.72
CA HIS A 50 -4.95 -2.66 2.42
C HIS A 50 -4.52 -3.74 1.41
N PRO A 51 -5.44 -4.31 0.62
CA PRO A 51 -5.10 -5.33 -0.39
C PRO A 51 -4.03 -4.87 -1.40
N TYR A 52 -4.03 -3.60 -1.78
CA TYR A 52 -3.01 -3.03 -2.65
C TYR A 52 -1.62 -3.05 -2.02
N THR A 53 -1.51 -2.69 -0.74
CA THR A 53 -0.26 -2.76 0.02
C THR A 53 0.26 -4.19 0.12
N LYS A 54 -0.64 -5.13 0.40
CA LYS A 54 -0.30 -6.57 0.43
C LYS A 54 0.27 -7.04 -0.90
N ALA A 55 -0.33 -6.62 -2.00
CA ALA A 55 0.13 -6.97 -3.35
C ALA A 55 1.50 -6.35 -3.67
N LEU A 56 1.75 -5.10 -3.27
CA LEU A 56 3.04 -4.44 -3.45
C LEU A 56 4.15 -5.15 -2.68
N ILE A 57 3.91 -5.50 -1.43
CA ILE A 57 4.87 -6.22 -0.58
C ILE A 57 5.12 -7.61 -1.15
N ALA A 58 4.07 -8.29 -1.60
CA ALA A 58 4.16 -9.61 -2.22
C ALA A 58 4.95 -9.59 -3.54
N ALA A 59 5.02 -8.46 -4.22
CA ALA A 59 5.77 -8.28 -5.45
C ALA A 59 7.28 -8.01 -5.23
N ILE A 60 7.72 -7.74 -3.99
CA ILE A 60 9.14 -7.52 -3.69
C ILE A 60 9.92 -8.80 -3.95
N PRO A 61 10.97 -8.78 -4.80
CA PRO A 61 11.78 -9.96 -5.06
C PRO A 61 12.49 -10.46 -3.81
N ILE A 62 12.54 -11.77 -3.65
CA ILE A 62 13.33 -12.42 -2.59
C ILE A 62 14.69 -12.78 -3.19
N PRO A 63 15.83 -12.49 -2.53
CA PRO A 63 17.16 -12.77 -3.07
C PRO A 63 17.45 -14.26 -3.30
N ASP A 64 16.72 -15.17 -2.67
CA ASP A 64 16.87 -16.61 -2.85
C ASP A 64 15.98 -17.10 -4.02
N PRO A 65 16.58 -17.59 -5.13
CA PRO A 65 15.82 -18.06 -6.30
C PRO A 65 14.90 -19.24 -6.00
N LYS A 66 15.24 -20.09 -5.05
CA LYS A 66 14.41 -21.25 -4.68
C LYS A 66 13.15 -20.81 -3.94
N VAL A 67 13.31 -19.90 -2.98
CA VAL A 67 12.19 -19.33 -2.22
C VAL A 67 11.29 -18.51 -3.14
N GLU A 68 11.86 -17.72 -4.04
CA GLU A 68 11.09 -16.91 -4.98
C GLU A 68 10.25 -17.77 -5.95
N ARG A 69 10.79 -18.89 -6.42
CA ARG A 69 10.04 -19.82 -7.29
C ARG A 69 8.90 -20.53 -6.56
N ALA A 70 9.07 -20.84 -5.28
CA ALA A 70 8.07 -21.48 -4.45
C ALA A 70 6.98 -20.51 -3.98
N ARG A 71 7.22 -19.20 -4.09
CA ARG A 71 6.28 -18.17 -3.64
C ARG A 71 5.04 -18.11 -4.54
N PRO A 72 3.84 -18.14 -3.97
CA PRO A 72 2.63 -17.96 -4.77
C PRO A 72 2.62 -16.57 -5.40
N ARG A 73 2.45 -16.53 -6.72
CA ARG A 73 2.34 -15.27 -7.44
C ARG A 73 0.95 -14.69 -7.26
N SER A 74 0.87 -13.57 -6.58
CA SER A 74 -0.36 -12.80 -6.52
C SER A 74 -0.49 -11.97 -7.80
N VAL A 75 -1.34 -12.40 -8.71
CA VAL A 75 -1.64 -11.65 -9.92
C VAL A 75 -2.83 -10.74 -9.62
N LEU A 76 -2.63 -9.44 -9.74
CA LEU A 76 -3.72 -8.47 -9.67
C LEU A 76 -4.58 -8.61 -10.92
N GLN A 77 -5.80 -9.08 -10.74
CA GLN A 77 -6.79 -9.24 -11.82
C GLN A 77 -7.62 -7.97 -11.95
N GLY A 78 -8.15 -7.74 -13.14
CA GLY A 78 -9.07 -6.64 -13.42
C GLY A 78 -8.46 -5.52 -14.26
N GLN A 79 -9.32 -4.60 -14.68
CA GLN A 79 -8.95 -3.47 -15.51
C GLN A 79 -8.41 -2.32 -14.67
N VAL A 80 -7.44 -1.61 -15.21
CA VAL A 80 -6.97 -0.34 -14.63
C VAL A 80 -8.02 0.72 -14.96
N PRO A 81 -8.66 1.34 -13.95
CA PRO A 81 -9.64 2.40 -14.21
C PRO A 81 -8.98 3.61 -14.87
N SER A 82 -9.74 4.30 -15.72
CA SER A 82 -9.26 5.50 -16.39
C SER A 82 -8.90 6.58 -15.36
N PRO A 83 -7.74 7.23 -15.48
CA PRO A 83 -7.40 8.36 -14.61
C PRO A 83 -8.24 9.61 -14.90
N VAL A 84 -8.87 9.67 -16.07
CA VAL A 84 -9.70 10.82 -16.49
C VAL A 84 -11.09 10.78 -15.87
N ASP A 85 -11.66 9.58 -15.71
CA ASP A 85 -12.99 9.38 -15.14
C ASP A 85 -12.94 8.26 -14.09
N PRO A 86 -12.40 8.55 -12.89
CA PRO A 86 -12.29 7.54 -11.86
C PRO A 86 -13.65 7.14 -11.29
N PRO A 87 -13.86 5.85 -10.95
CA PRO A 87 -15.09 5.41 -10.32
C PRO A 87 -15.33 6.11 -8.97
N PRO A 88 -16.60 6.27 -8.54
CA PRO A 88 -16.93 7.00 -7.32
C PRO A 88 -16.46 6.33 -6.03
N GLY A 89 -16.24 5.01 -6.04
CA GLY A 89 -15.84 4.24 -4.86
C GLY A 89 -14.33 4.14 -4.66
N CYS A 90 -13.92 3.04 -4.07
CA CYS A 90 -12.50 2.71 -3.90
C CYS A 90 -11.81 2.55 -5.26
N ARG A 91 -10.71 3.25 -5.46
CA ARG A 91 -9.98 3.22 -6.73
C ARG A 91 -9.31 1.88 -7.03
N PHE A 92 -9.16 1.04 -6.02
CA PHE A 92 -8.62 -0.30 -6.16
C PHE A 92 -9.71 -1.38 -6.31
N ALA A 93 -10.99 -1.04 -6.20
CA ALA A 93 -12.11 -1.99 -6.23
C ALA A 93 -12.11 -2.89 -7.48
N GLY A 94 -11.78 -2.35 -8.63
CA GLY A 94 -11.73 -3.12 -9.88
C GLY A 94 -10.65 -4.20 -9.93
N ARG A 95 -9.67 -4.14 -9.05
CA ARG A 95 -8.54 -5.09 -8.97
C ARG A 95 -8.46 -5.83 -7.63
N CYS A 96 -9.30 -5.45 -6.68
CA CYS A 96 -9.32 -6.04 -5.35
C CYS A 96 -10.09 -7.37 -5.35
N PRO A 97 -9.48 -8.49 -4.92
CA PRO A 97 -10.18 -9.77 -4.84
C PRO A 97 -11.27 -9.80 -3.76
N TYR A 98 -11.24 -8.84 -2.84
CA TYR A 98 -12.20 -8.72 -1.73
C TYR A 98 -13.19 -7.59 -1.93
N ALA A 99 -13.26 -6.99 -3.13
CA ALA A 99 -14.13 -5.86 -3.40
C ALA A 99 -15.62 -6.24 -3.22
N THR A 100 -16.34 -5.36 -2.54
CA THR A 100 -17.79 -5.46 -2.36
C THR A 100 -18.48 -4.36 -3.16
N ASP A 101 -19.81 -4.40 -3.27
CA ASP A 101 -20.58 -3.34 -3.92
C ASP A 101 -20.35 -1.98 -3.25
N ARG A 102 -20.20 -1.96 -1.94
CA ARG A 102 -19.84 -0.77 -1.18
C ARG A 102 -18.49 -0.18 -1.63
N CYS A 103 -17.52 -1.03 -1.91
CA CYS A 103 -16.21 -0.59 -2.40
C CYS A 103 -16.31 0.11 -3.77
N ARG A 104 -17.31 -0.22 -4.58
CA ARG A 104 -17.53 0.37 -5.89
C ARG A 104 -18.33 1.66 -5.86
N THR A 105 -19.17 1.84 -4.86
CA THR A 105 -20.08 2.97 -4.74
C THR A 105 -19.65 4.02 -3.74
N GLU A 106 -19.01 3.60 -2.64
CA GLU A 106 -18.57 4.48 -1.57
C GLU A 106 -17.04 4.57 -1.52
N LYS A 107 -16.52 5.78 -1.42
CA LYS A 107 -15.11 6.03 -1.23
C LYS A 107 -14.72 5.73 0.21
N PRO A 108 -13.74 4.84 0.46
CA PRO A 108 -13.26 4.62 1.81
C PRO A 108 -12.47 5.83 2.32
N GLU A 109 -12.68 6.19 3.56
CA GLU A 109 -11.91 7.22 4.24
C GLU A 109 -10.70 6.61 4.94
N LEU A 110 -9.65 7.41 5.07
CA LEU A 110 -8.44 7.02 5.79
C LEU A 110 -8.72 7.03 7.29
N CYS A 111 -8.86 5.85 7.88
CA CYS A 111 -9.18 5.65 9.28
C CYS A 111 -7.99 5.10 10.06
N ASP A 112 -7.81 5.58 11.29
CA ASP A 112 -6.78 5.06 12.20
C ASP A 112 -7.24 3.72 12.79
N MET A 113 -6.41 2.68 12.58
CA MET A 113 -6.67 1.33 13.09
C MET A 113 -5.94 1.05 14.41
N GLY A 114 -5.28 2.06 14.99
CA GLY A 114 -4.48 1.97 16.21
C GLY A 114 -2.99 2.19 15.96
N GLY A 115 -2.30 2.79 16.94
CA GLY A 115 -0.86 3.02 16.85
C GLY A 115 -0.36 3.88 15.69
N GLY A 116 -1.23 4.72 15.11
CA GLY A 116 -0.90 5.54 13.94
C GLY A 116 -0.96 4.79 12.60
N HIS A 117 -1.39 3.54 12.59
CA HIS A 117 -1.63 2.78 11.37
C HIS A 117 -2.99 3.16 10.77
N ARG A 118 -2.97 3.87 9.65
CA ARG A 118 -4.17 4.35 8.95
C ARG A 118 -4.37 3.61 7.64
N VAL A 119 -5.62 3.27 7.35
CA VAL A 119 -5.99 2.56 6.13
C VAL A 119 -7.31 3.07 5.56
N ALA A 120 -7.38 3.18 4.25
CA ALA A 120 -8.57 3.57 3.51
C ALA A 120 -9.20 2.33 2.84
N CYS A 121 -9.81 1.47 3.64
CA CYS A 121 -10.42 0.23 3.17
C CYS A 121 -11.68 -0.11 3.96
N HIS A 122 -12.77 -0.43 3.28
CA HIS A 122 -14.02 -0.84 3.94
C HIS A 122 -13.91 -2.18 4.68
N LEU A 123 -12.98 -3.05 4.27
CA LEU A 123 -12.76 -4.34 4.92
C LEU A 123 -12.11 -4.22 6.30
N CYS A 124 -11.46 -3.10 6.58
CA CYS A 124 -10.74 -2.84 7.82
C CYS A 124 -11.56 -2.04 8.84
N ARG A 125 -12.83 -1.82 8.57
CA ARG A 125 -13.75 -1.11 9.47
C ARG A 125 -14.63 -2.08 10.24
#